data_3cf4dbb6157ba594dba946dc7f745424
#
_entry.id   3cf4dbb6157ba594dba946dc7f745424
#
_cell.length_a   1.000
_cell.length_b   1.000
_cell.length_c   1.000
_cell.angle_alpha   90.00
_cell.angle_beta   90.00
_cell.angle_gamma   90.00
#
_symmetry.space_group_name_H-M   'P 1'
#
loop_
_entity.id
_entity.type
_entity.pdbx_description
1 polymer ?
#
loop_
_entity_poly.entity_id
_entity_poly.type
_entity_poly.pdbx_seq_one_letter_code
_entity_poly.pdbx_strand_id
1 'polypeptide(L)'
;MGECIFCRIADGKIPAAKVYEDDSTISFLDIMPANKGHCLVVPKKHYETLLDIPDEDLKNLITVTKKVVKALSLSIGNGSYNLVMNNGKEAGQLVAHAHIHIIPRFKSDRLRIKWSHKKYTDKEMKDVQEKIKKFV
;
A
#
# COMPACT_ATOMS: atom_id res chain seq x y z
N MET A 1 0.94 -20.94 -4.67
CA MET A 1 1.52 -20.07 -5.66
C MET A 1 0.61 -19.74 -6.80
N GLY A 2 -0.03 -20.67 -7.48
CA GLY A 2 -1.03 -20.38 -8.50
C GLY A 2 -2.30 -19.68 -7.99
N GLU A 3 -2.48 -19.62 -6.70
CA GLU A 3 -3.67 -19.08 -6.05
C GLU A 3 -3.62 -17.57 -5.79
N CYS A 4 -2.43 -16.93 -5.86
CA CYS A 4 -2.31 -15.50 -5.60
C CYS A 4 -2.94 -14.68 -6.73
N ILE A 5 -4.01 -13.95 -6.42
CA ILE A 5 -4.75 -13.14 -7.39
C ILE A 5 -3.87 -12.04 -8.00
N PHE A 6 -2.97 -11.42 -7.22
CA PHE A 6 -2.10 -10.35 -7.74
C PHE A 6 -0.99 -10.90 -8.64
N CYS A 7 -0.46 -12.11 -8.36
CA CYS A 7 0.43 -12.79 -9.30
C CYS A 7 -0.27 -13.07 -10.64
N ARG A 8 -1.51 -13.51 -10.59
CA ARG A 8 -2.30 -13.81 -11.80
C ARG A 8 -2.63 -12.53 -12.61
N ILE A 9 -2.84 -11.41 -11.93
CA ILE A 9 -3.00 -10.11 -12.59
C ILE A 9 -1.67 -9.67 -13.22
N ALA A 10 -0.55 -9.79 -12.50
CA ALA A 10 0.77 -9.46 -13.00
C ALA A 10 1.17 -10.30 -14.22
N ASP A 11 0.77 -11.57 -14.25
CA ASP A 11 1.00 -12.49 -15.36
C ASP A 11 0.00 -12.32 -16.53
N GLY A 12 -0.96 -11.40 -16.41
CA GLY A 12 -1.98 -11.19 -17.44
C GLY A 12 -3.05 -12.26 -17.52
N LYS A 13 -3.13 -13.18 -16.54
CA LYS A 13 -4.13 -14.26 -16.50
C LYS A 13 -5.50 -13.83 -16.01
N ILE A 14 -5.55 -12.73 -15.24
CA ILE A 14 -6.79 -12.11 -14.77
C ILE A 14 -6.78 -10.67 -15.25
N PRO A 15 -7.88 -10.18 -15.87
CA PRO A 15 -7.96 -8.80 -16.28
C PRO A 15 -8.00 -7.85 -15.07
N ALA A 16 -7.41 -6.68 -15.22
CA ALA A 16 -7.46 -5.60 -14.24
C ALA A 16 -7.47 -4.25 -14.97
N ALA A 17 -8.06 -3.24 -14.35
CA ALA A 17 -8.03 -1.87 -14.86
C ALA A 17 -6.68 -1.23 -14.54
N LYS A 18 -5.68 -1.56 -15.33
CA LYS A 18 -4.30 -1.08 -15.15
C LYS A 18 -4.20 0.42 -15.40
N VAL A 19 -3.45 1.10 -14.55
CA VAL A 19 -3.11 2.51 -14.70
C VAL A 19 -1.62 2.73 -14.96
N TYR A 20 -0.78 1.77 -14.59
CA TYR A 20 0.66 1.78 -14.82
C TYR A 20 1.23 0.36 -14.79
N GLU A 21 2.29 0.13 -15.55
CA GLU A 21 3.02 -1.13 -15.53
C GLU A 21 4.46 -0.90 -16.04
N ASP A 22 5.43 -1.48 -15.33
CA ASP A 22 6.81 -1.63 -15.79
C ASP A 22 7.27 -3.08 -15.55
N ASP A 23 8.58 -3.33 -15.69
CA ASP A 23 9.11 -4.70 -15.56
C ASP A 23 8.93 -5.31 -14.18
N SER A 24 8.85 -4.50 -13.13
CA SER A 24 8.84 -4.97 -11.73
C SER A 24 7.58 -4.59 -10.94
N THR A 25 6.77 -3.64 -11.43
CA THR A 25 5.64 -3.10 -10.69
C THR A 25 4.42 -2.93 -11.58
N ILE A 26 3.25 -3.16 -11.02
CA ILE A 26 1.96 -2.93 -11.67
C ILE A 26 1.06 -2.12 -10.74
N SER A 27 0.25 -1.23 -11.31
CA SER A 27 -0.79 -0.50 -10.58
C SER A 27 -2.11 -0.61 -11.30
N PHE A 28 -3.16 -0.86 -10.58
CA PHE A 28 -4.52 -1.02 -11.11
C PHE A 28 -5.56 -0.51 -10.11
N LEU A 29 -6.77 -0.24 -10.61
CA LEU A 29 -7.87 0.18 -9.76
C LEU A 29 -8.34 -0.94 -8.85
N ASP A 30 -8.62 -0.61 -7.60
CA ASP A 30 -9.31 -1.53 -6.69
C ASP A 30 -10.76 -1.70 -7.16
N ILE A 31 -11.21 -2.95 -7.28
CA ILE A 31 -12.58 -3.27 -7.71
C ILE A 31 -13.63 -2.98 -6.64
N MET A 32 -13.21 -2.85 -5.39
CA MET A 32 -14.05 -2.44 -4.26
C MET A 32 -13.47 -1.18 -3.60
N PRO A 33 -13.51 -0.04 -4.30
CA PRO A 33 -12.80 1.14 -3.89
C PRO A 33 -13.38 1.77 -2.63
N ALA A 34 -12.52 2.30 -1.78
CA ALA A 34 -12.91 3.13 -0.65
C ALA A 34 -13.41 4.52 -1.11
N ASN A 35 -12.80 5.03 -2.18
CA ASN A 35 -13.18 6.25 -2.89
C ASN A 35 -12.86 6.08 -4.38
N LYS A 36 -13.46 6.92 -5.22
CA LYS A 36 -13.18 6.97 -6.66
C LYS A 36 -11.68 7.17 -6.88
N GLY A 37 -11.08 6.32 -7.71
CA GLY A 37 -9.65 6.38 -8.02
C GLY A 37 -8.76 5.61 -7.05
N HIS A 38 -9.32 4.87 -6.09
CA HIS A 38 -8.56 3.99 -5.22
C HIS A 38 -7.76 2.99 -6.05
N CYS A 39 -6.44 3.12 -6.03
CA CYS A 39 -5.50 2.26 -6.74
C CYS A 39 -4.70 1.40 -5.80
N LEU A 40 -4.26 0.25 -6.32
CA LEU A 40 -3.25 -0.59 -5.69
C LEU A 40 -1.94 -0.46 -6.47
N VAL A 41 -0.81 -0.46 -5.80
CA VAL A 41 0.53 -0.55 -6.38
C VAL A 41 1.17 -1.82 -5.84
N VAL A 42 1.56 -2.71 -6.74
CA VAL A 42 1.90 -4.10 -6.42
C VAL A 42 3.21 -4.48 -7.11
N PRO A 43 4.19 -5.04 -6.40
CA PRO A 43 5.35 -5.63 -7.06
C PRO A 43 4.90 -6.87 -7.85
N LYS A 44 5.43 -7.05 -9.06
CA LYS A 44 5.08 -8.22 -9.91
C LYS A 44 5.55 -9.52 -9.30
N LYS A 45 6.75 -9.51 -8.69
CA LYS A 45 7.22 -10.65 -7.90
C LYS A 45 6.39 -10.81 -6.63
N HIS A 46 6.18 -12.05 -6.24
CA HIS A 46 5.43 -12.35 -5.03
C HIS A 46 6.29 -12.11 -3.79
N TYR A 47 5.93 -11.09 -3.02
CA TYR A 47 6.43 -10.84 -1.67
C TYR A 47 5.21 -10.75 -0.76
N GLU A 48 5.25 -11.39 0.37
CA GLU A 48 4.11 -11.41 1.27
C GLU A 48 3.93 -10.07 2.01
N THR A 49 5.03 -9.55 2.56
CA THR A 49 5.02 -8.31 3.35
C THR A 49 6.14 -7.37 2.93
N LEU A 50 6.15 -6.17 3.52
CA LEU A 50 7.20 -5.17 3.34
C LEU A 50 8.61 -5.75 3.60
N LEU A 51 8.75 -6.57 4.64
CA LEU A 51 10.05 -7.12 5.04
C LEU A 51 10.63 -8.11 4.02
N ASP A 52 9.77 -8.68 3.17
CA ASP A 52 10.19 -9.65 2.16
C ASP A 52 10.69 -8.96 0.88
N ILE A 53 10.38 -7.68 0.70
CA ILE A 53 10.72 -6.94 -0.51
C ILE A 53 12.19 -6.50 -0.45
N PRO A 54 13.05 -6.88 -1.43
CA PRO A 54 14.40 -6.34 -1.52
C PRO A 54 14.40 -4.81 -1.68
N ASP A 55 15.42 -4.15 -1.16
CA ASP A 55 15.50 -2.69 -1.13
C ASP A 55 15.29 -2.04 -2.51
N GLU A 56 15.89 -2.62 -3.57
CA GLU A 56 15.75 -2.06 -4.92
C GLU A 56 14.30 -2.16 -5.45
N ASP A 57 13.63 -3.29 -5.18
CA ASP A 57 12.23 -3.45 -5.55
C ASP A 57 11.32 -2.54 -4.72
N LEU A 58 11.67 -2.31 -3.44
CA LEU A 58 10.95 -1.38 -2.59
C LEU A 58 11.11 0.07 -3.05
N LYS A 59 12.31 0.48 -3.45
CA LYS A 59 12.56 1.80 -4.03
C LYS A 59 11.73 2.01 -5.30
N ASN A 60 11.67 1.01 -6.16
CA ASN A 60 10.83 1.08 -7.36
C ASN A 60 9.35 1.16 -7.01
N LEU A 61 8.88 0.35 -6.06
CA LEU A 61 7.48 0.33 -5.62
C LEU A 61 7.03 1.72 -5.13
N ILE A 62 7.80 2.38 -4.28
CA ILE A 62 7.45 3.71 -3.77
C ILE A 62 7.58 4.80 -4.84
N THR A 63 8.53 4.67 -5.76
CA THR A 63 8.69 5.60 -6.89
C THR A 63 7.49 5.51 -7.84
N VAL A 64 7.04 4.31 -8.16
CA VAL A 64 5.82 4.08 -8.95
C VAL A 64 4.59 4.62 -8.21
N THR A 65 4.49 4.39 -6.91
CA THR A 65 3.41 4.96 -6.09
C THR A 65 3.34 6.47 -6.25
N LYS A 66 4.47 7.16 -6.18
CA LYS A 66 4.55 8.62 -6.41
C LYS A 66 4.06 9.02 -7.81
N LYS A 67 4.43 8.26 -8.85
CA LYS A 67 3.97 8.53 -10.23
C LYS A 67 2.44 8.41 -10.33
N VAL A 68 1.87 7.35 -9.75
CA VAL A 68 0.43 7.13 -9.79
C VAL A 68 -0.32 8.19 -8.99
N VAL A 69 0.19 8.57 -7.81
CA VAL A 69 -0.37 9.69 -7.01
C VAL A 69 -0.41 10.98 -7.83
N LYS A 70 0.68 11.31 -8.54
CA LYS A 70 0.73 12.50 -9.39
C LYS A 70 -0.35 12.43 -10.48
N ALA A 71 -0.46 11.30 -11.15
CA ALA A 71 -1.48 11.10 -12.20
C ALA A 71 -2.90 11.22 -11.64
N LEU A 72 -3.17 10.62 -10.48
CA LEU A 72 -4.47 10.75 -9.80
C LEU A 72 -4.79 12.19 -9.43
N SER A 73 -3.83 12.92 -8.88
CA SER A 73 -4.01 14.31 -8.46
C SER A 73 -4.32 15.23 -9.65
N LEU A 74 -3.72 14.96 -10.80
CA LEU A 74 -3.93 15.75 -12.03
C LEU A 74 -5.23 15.37 -12.75
N SER A 75 -5.76 14.17 -12.56
CA SER A 75 -6.91 13.66 -13.30
C SER A 75 -8.23 13.75 -12.53
N ILE A 76 -8.32 13.10 -11.39
CA ILE A 76 -9.58 12.98 -10.64
C ILE A 76 -9.48 13.40 -9.17
N GLY A 77 -8.28 13.51 -8.63
CA GLY A 77 -8.04 13.91 -7.24
C GLY A 77 -7.86 15.40 -7.08
N ASN A 78 -7.67 15.82 -5.85
CA ASN A 78 -7.43 17.22 -5.48
C ASN A 78 -6.09 17.40 -4.73
N GLY A 79 -5.22 16.39 -4.81
CA GLY A 79 -3.92 16.39 -4.14
C GLY A 79 -3.93 15.84 -2.71
N SER A 80 -5.10 15.50 -2.16
CA SER A 80 -5.21 14.85 -0.85
C SER A 80 -5.42 13.35 -1.03
N TYR A 81 -4.63 12.54 -0.33
CA TYR A 81 -4.69 11.09 -0.44
C TYR A 81 -4.10 10.42 0.81
N ASN A 82 -4.49 9.19 1.04
CA ASN A 82 -3.83 8.32 2.00
C ASN A 82 -3.06 7.23 1.26
N LEU A 83 -1.87 6.92 1.74
CA LEU A 83 -1.15 5.70 1.40
C LEU A 83 -1.28 4.73 2.56
N VAL A 84 -1.74 3.52 2.28
CA VAL A 84 -1.93 2.49 3.29
C VAL A 84 -1.28 1.21 2.81
N MET A 85 -0.46 0.60 3.67
CA MET A 85 0.12 -0.71 3.44
C MET A 85 -0.11 -1.56 4.68
N ASN A 86 -0.92 -2.59 4.56
CA ASN A 86 -1.20 -3.52 5.64
C ASN A 86 -0.22 -4.70 5.55
N ASN A 87 0.48 -4.99 6.64
CA ASN A 87 1.44 -6.08 6.73
C ASN A 87 1.04 -7.02 7.85
N GLY A 88 0.64 -8.23 7.49
CA GLY A 88 0.19 -9.24 8.43
C GLY A 88 -1.32 -9.18 8.69
N LYS A 89 -1.83 -10.28 9.21
CA LYS A 89 -3.26 -10.51 9.44
C LYS A 89 -3.86 -9.53 10.46
N GLU A 90 -3.14 -9.27 11.55
CA GLU A 90 -3.57 -8.37 12.62
C GLU A 90 -3.65 -6.90 12.15
N ALA A 91 -2.90 -6.57 11.10
CA ALA A 91 -2.94 -5.25 10.47
C ALA A 91 -4.01 -5.14 9.36
N GLY A 92 -4.76 -6.22 9.10
CA GLY A 92 -5.83 -6.23 8.10
C GLY A 92 -5.37 -6.53 6.67
N GLN A 93 -4.23 -7.19 6.48
CA GLN A 93 -3.79 -7.65 5.17
C GLN A 93 -4.69 -8.80 4.71
N LEU A 94 -5.49 -8.57 3.67
CA LEU A 94 -6.42 -9.57 3.13
C LEU A 94 -5.79 -10.44 2.05
N VAL A 95 -4.92 -9.87 1.22
CA VAL A 95 -4.18 -10.60 0.18
C VAL A 95 -2.74 -10.73 0.62
N ALA A 96 -2.22 -11.95 0.71
CA ALA A 96 -0.85 -12.26 1.12
C ALA A 96 0.15 -11.99 -0.03
N HIS A 97 0.12 -10.79 -0.56
CA HIS A 97 1.01 -10.23 -1.56
C HIS A 97 1.12 -8.74 -1.27
N ALA A 98 2.32 -8.26 -0.98
CA ALA A 98 2.56 -6.90 -0.57
C ALA A 98 1.98 -5.88 -1.57
N HIS A 99 1.27 -4.89 -1.08
CA HIS A 99 0.67 -3.85 -1.92
C HIS A 99 0.43 -2.57 -1.15
N ILE A 100 0.51 -1.46 -1.85
CA ILE A 100 0.22 -0.13 -1.32
C ILE A 100 -1.13 0.33 -1.88
N HIS A 101 -2.04 0.71 -0.99
CA HIS A 101 -3.28 1.39 -1.36
C HIS A 101 -3.01 2.88 -1.53
N ILE A 102 -3.48 3.45 -2.63
CA ILE A 102 -3.58 4.89 -2.81
C ILE A 102 -5.06 5.25 -2.77
N ILE A 103 -5.48 5.98 -1.76
CA ILE A 103 -6.88 6.35 -1.57
C ILE A 103 -7.00 7.87 -1.72
N PRO A 104 -7.51 8.37 -2.86
CA PRO A 104 -7.80 9.79 -3.02
C PRO A 104 -8.84 10.24 -2.00
N ARG A 105 -8.66 11.43 -1.42
CA ARG A 105 -9.55 11.97 -0.42
C ARG A 105 -10.26 13.20 -0.97
N PHE A 106 -11.55 13.30 -0.70
CA PHE A 106 -12.41 14.38 -1.15
C PHE A 106 -13.08 15.06 0.04
N LYS A 107 -13.42 16.32 -0.13
CA LYS A 107 -14.18 17.05 0.89
C LYS A 107 -15.51 16.32 1.13
N SER A 108 -15.78 16.00 2.39
CA SER A 108 -17.01 15.31 2.80
C SER A 108 -17.18 13.88 2.24
N ASP A 109 -16.10 13.18 1.93
CA ASP A 109 -16.15 11.78 1.45
C ASP A 109 -16.60 10.78 2.53
N ARG A 110 -16.69 11.23 3.79
CA ARG A 110 -17.10 10.44 4.96
C ARG A 110 -16.21 9.24 5.28
N LEU A 111 -15.17 8.98 4.50
CA LEU A 111 -14.22 7.93 4.81
C LEU A 111 -13.39 8.32 6.04
N ARG A 112 -13.30 7.44 7.01
CA ARG A 112 -12.55 7.69 8.24
C ARG A 112 -11.46 6.65 8.42
N ILE A 113 -10.22 7.10 8.42
CA ILE A 113 -9.07 6.30 8.83
C ILE A 113 -8.68 6.83 10.21
N LYS A 114 -9.12 6.14 11.26
CA LYS A 114 -8.91 6.56 12.65
C LYS A 114 -8.41 5.40 13.50
N TRP A 115 -7.60 5.74 14.49
CA TRP A 115 -7.21 4.85 15.56
C TRP A 115 -7.34 5.56 16.89
N SER A 116 -7.55 4.81 17.95
CA SER A 116 -7.57 5.36 19.32
C SER A 116 -6.14 5.71 19.74
N HIS A 117 -6.02 6.81 20.48
CA HIS A 117 -4.74 7.25 21.01
C HIS A 117 -4.47 6.60 22.37
N LYS A 118 -3.30 6.03 22.52
CA LYS A 118 -2.78 5.52 23.79
C LYS A 118 -1.70 6.47 24.30
N LYS A 119 -1.32 6.31 25.56
CA LYS A 119 -0.22 7.07 26.16
C LYS A 119 0.79 6.13 26.76
N TYR A 120 2.06 6.46 26.61
CA TYR A 120 3.13 5.84 27.39
C TYR A 120 3.25 6.54 28.75
N THR A 121 3.69 5.81 29.77
CA THR A 121 4.43 6.44 30.86
C THR A 121 5.84 6.78 30.36
N ASP A 122 6.54 7.70 31.04
CA ASP A 122 7.91 8.08 30.64
C ASP A 122 8.85 6.86 30.64
N LYS A 123 8.68 5.98 31.62
CA LYS A 123 9.47 4.74 31.73
C LYS A 123 9.19 3.79 30.59
N GLU A 124 7.93 3.54 30.25
CA GLU A 124 7.54 2.68 29.13
C GLU A 124 8.09 3.20 27.80
N MET A 125 7.99 4.50 27.55
CA MET A 125 8.48 5.12 26.32
C MET A 125 9.98 4.88 26.18
N LYS A 126 10.75 5.12 27.24
CA LYS A 126 12.19 4.90 27.25
C LYS A 126 12.55 3.42 27.03
N ASP A 127 11.89 2.51 27.75
CA ASP A 127 12.13 1.07 27.64
C ASP A 127 11.86 0.57 26.21
N VAL A 128 10.77 1.01 25.59
CA VAL A 128 10.43 0.64 24.20
C VAL A 128 11.46 1.23 23.22
N GLN A 129 11.84 2.51 23.39
CA GLN A 129 12.86 3.15 22.58
C GLN A 129 14.18 2.35 22.61
N GLU A 130 14.66 2.00 23.80
CA GLU A 130 15.93 1.27 23.95
C GLU A 130 15.84 -0.15 23.33
N LYS A 131 14.70 -0.82 23.44
CA LYS A 131 14.50 -2.12 22.78
C LYS A 131 14.61 -2.03 21.26
N ILE A 132 13.92 -1.04 20.66
CA ILE A 132 13.93 -0.85 19.21
C ILE A 132 15.33 -0.51 18.70
N LYS A 133 16.04 0.39 19.38
CA LYS A 133 17.40 0.84 19.01
C LYS A 133 18.41 -0.29 18.91
N LYS A 134 18.20 -1.41 19.59
CA LYS A 134 19.10 -2.57 19.53
C LYS A 134 19.07 -3.27 18.18
N PHE A 135 18.03 -3.06 17.37
CA PHE A 135 17.80 -3.79 16.11
C PHE A 135 17.79 -2.89 14.87
N VAL A 136 18.02 -1.60 15.03
CA VAL A 136 18.08 -0.64 13.91
C VAL A 136 19.50 -0.36 13.46
#